data_153ae0682b1e3271aa8e63403fa5b529
#
_entry.id   153ae0682b1e3271aa8e63403fa5b529
#
_cell.length_a   1.000
_cell.length_b   1.000
_cell.length_c   1.000
_cell.angle_alpha   90.00
_cell.angle_beta   90.00
_cell.angle_gamma   90.00
#
_symmetry.space_group_name_H-M   'P 1'
#
loop_
_entity.id
_entity.type
_entity.pdbx_description
1 polymer ?
#
loop_
_entity_poly.entity_id
_entity_poly.type
_entity_poly.pdbx_seq_one_letter_code
_entity_poly.pdbx_strand_id
1 'polypeptide(L)'
;MVKKNFPVLNMHCAGCANNVERTVRKLPGVIEASVNFATNTLTVSYESDKLAPGEIRAAVLAAGYDLIVEEAHKEERQEEEQHRRYLRLKRKVIGAWILVVPLLIFSMVLMHVPYSNEIQLVLTIPVLVLFGGGFYTGAWKQAKIGRSNMDTLVALSTSIAFLFSLFNTFFPEFWYARGLEPHVYYEASAVIIAFVLTGKLMEERAKGNTSNAIRKLMGMQPKVARVLRNGVEEEILIDQLQVGDLVVVRPGEQIPVDGQLSEGDSYVDESMISGEPIPVEKKKGDKVLAGTINQRGSFIISATQVGSETVLARIIHMVQEAQGSNCLLYTSDAADEED
;
A
#
# COMPACT_ATOMS: atom_id res chain seq x y z
N MET A 1 -22.40 4.94 -16.31
CA MET A 1 -21.35 4.00 -15.86
C MET A 1 -20.11 4.81 -15.53
N VAL A 2 -19.56 4.64 -14.32
CA VAL A 2 -18.38 5.38 -13.85
C VAL A 2 -17.39 4.36 -13.29
N LYS A 3 -16.11 4.47 -13.70
CA LYS A 3 -15.00 3.68 -13.14
C LYS A 3 -14.20 4.58 -12.19
N LYS A 4 -14.09 4.19 -10.93
CA LYS A 4 -13.34 4.96 -9.91
C LYS A 4 -12.39 4.06 -9.11
N ASN A 5 -11.29 4.68 -8.67
CA ASN A 5 -10.28 4.05 -7.83
C ASN A 5 -10.36 4.61 -6.42
N PHE A 6 -10.47 3.71 -5.42
CA PHE A 6 -10.57 4.07 -4.01
C PHE A 6 -9.45 3.40 -3.22
N PRO A 7 -8.64 4.15 -2.46
CA PRO A 7 -7.69 3.54 -1.53
C PRO A 7 -8.43 2.81 -0.41
N VAL A 8 -8.02 1.56 -0.17
CA VAL A 8 -8.56 0.71 0.90
C VAL A 8 -7.57 0.68 2.07
N LEU A 9 -8.06 0.93 3.26
CA LEU A 9 -7.28 0.90 4.48
C LEU A 9 -7.53 -0.41 5.24
N ASN A 10 -6.54 -0.82 6.05
CA ASN A 10 -6.61 -1.98 6.93
C ASN A 10 -6.59 -3.35 6.25
N MET A 11 -6.19 -3.45 4.98
CA MET A 11 -5.87 -4.74 4.37
C MET A 11 -4.47 -5.22 4.82
N HIS A 12 -4.39 -6.46 5.29
CA HIS A 12 -3.17 -7.06 5.83
C HIS A 12 -2.72 -8.32 5.10
N CYS A 13 -3.50 -8.83 4.15
CA CYS A 13 -3.19 -10.03 3.38
C CYS A 13 -4.02 -10.09 2.09
N ALA A 14 -3.61 -10.92 1.14
CA ALA A 14 -4.35 -11.13 -0.11
C ALA A 14 -5.80 -11.61 0.13
N GLY A 15 -6.03 -12.45 1.15
CA GLY A 15 -7.37 -12.86 1.57
C GLY A 15 -8.26 -11.68 2.00
N CYS A 16 -7.67 -10.62 2.56
CA CYS A 16 -8.39 -9.39 2.88
C CYS A 16 -8.86 -8.66 1.62
N ALA A 17 -7.99 -8.59 0.59
CA ALA A 17 -8.33 -8.01 -0.70
C ALA A 17 -9.51 -8.75 -1.37
N ASN A 18 -9.46 -10.09 -1.40
CA ASN A 18 -10.56 -10.91 -1.89
C ASN A 18 -11.86 -10.69 -1.11
N ASN A 19 -11.79 -10.47 0.20
CA ASN A 19 -12.98 -10.18 1.00
C ASN A 19 -13.61 -8.83 0.65
N VAL A 20 -12.80 -7.79 0.49
CA VAL A 20 -13.27 -6.46 0.04
C VAL A 20 -13.91 -6.58 -1.33
N GLU A 21 -13.22 -7.21 -2.29
CA GLU A 21 -13.70 -7.39 -3.65
C GLU A 21 -15.06 -8.12 -3.70
N ARG A 22 -15.17 -9.26 -3.02
CA ARG A 22 -16.43 -10.03 -2.94
C ARG A 22 -17.56 -9.24 -2.25
N THR A 23 -17.23 -8.40 -1.28
CA THR A 23 -18.21 -7.58 -0.58
C THR A 23 -18.76 -6.51 -1.51
N VAL A 24 -17.88 -5.83 -2.25
CA VAL A 24 -18.27 -4.77 -3.17
C VAL A 24 -19.00 -5.32 -4.41
N ARG A 25 -18.58 -6.46 -4.96
CA ARG A 25 -19.26 -7.12 -6.09
C ARG A 25 -20.72 -7.50 -5.81
N LYS A 26 -21.11 -7.66 -4.53
CA LYS A 26 -22.48 -7.98 -4.15
C LYS A 26 -23.40 -6.78 -4.05
N LEU A 27 -22.88 -5.56 -4.15
CA LEU A 27 -23.68 -4.35 -4.06
C LEU A 27 -24.51 -4.17 -5.35
N PRO A 28 -25.79 -3.81 -5.23
CA PRO A 28 -26.61 -3.50 -6.38
C PRO A 28 -26.06 -2.26 -7.11
N GLY A 29 -25.90 -2.34 -8.43
CA GLY A 29 -25.33 -1.27 -9.25
C GLY A 29 -23.82 -1.38 -9.50
N VAL A 30 -23.12 -2.35 -8.89
CA VAL A 30 -21.74 -2.67 -9.22
C VAL A 30 -21.70 -3.60 -10.43
N ILE A 31 -20.94 -3.22 -11.44
CA ILE A 31 -20.72 -4.00 -12.68
C ILE A 31 -19.46 -4.86 -12.52
N GLU A 32 -18.39 -4.22 -12.05
CA GLU A 32 -17.11 -4.87 -11.83
C GLU A 32 -16.42 -4.26 -10.62
N ALA A 33 -15.75 -5.09 -9.83
CA ALA A 33 -14.89 -4.65 -8.74
C ALA A 33 -13.63 -5.51 -8.72
N SER A 34 -12.48 -4.87 -8.55
CA SER A 34 -11.17 -5.51 -8.43
C SER A 34 -10.34 -4.81 -7.36
N VAL A 35 -9.64 -5.57 -6.53
CA VAL A 35 -8.79 -5.03 -5.47
C VAL A 35 -7.34 -5.36 -5.74
N ASN A 36 -6.53 -4.34 -5.92
CA ASN A 36 -5.09 -4.47 -5.97
C ASN A 36 -4.51 -4.39 -4.55
N PHE A 37 -4.00 -5.51 -4.05
CA PHE A 37 -3.40 -5.59 -2.72
C PHE A 37 -2.03 -4.89 -2.63
N ALA A 38 -1.26 -4.83 -3.72
CA ALA A 38 0.07 -4.19 -3.72
C ALA A 38 -0.05 -2.67 -3.58
N THR A 39 -1.03 -2.06 -4.25
CA THR A 39 -1.31 -0.61 -4.17
C THR A 39 -2.36 -0.26 -3.12
N ASN A 40 -3.00 -1.26 -2.50
CA ASN A 40 -4.15 -1.10 -1.61
C ASN A 40 -5.30 -0.30 -2.25
N THR A 41 -5.59 -0.54 -3.53
CA THR A 41 -6.59 0.20 -4.28
C THR A 41 -7.74 -0.73 -4.73
N LEU A 42 -8.97 -0.30 -4.49
CA LEU A 42 -10.19 -0.89 -5.02
C LEU A 42 -10.59 -0.12 -6.28
N THR A 43 -10.64 -0.80 -7.40
CA THR A 43 -11.20 -0.28 -8.66
C THR A 43 -12.62 -0.78 -8.79
N VAL A 44 -13.59 0.13 -8.95
CA VAL A 44 -15.02 -0.22 -9.09
C VAL A 44 -15.59 0.45 -10.33
N SER A 45 -16.25 -0.35 -11.17
CA SER A 45 -17.13 0.11 -12.23
C SER A 45 -18.58 -0.03 -11.76
N TYR A 46 -19.32 1.07 -11.66
CA TYR A 46 -20.67 1.09 -11.10
C TYR A 46 -21.58 2.11 -11.81
N GLU A 47 -22.89 1.95 -11.63
CA GLU A 47 -23.91 2.87 -12.10
C GLU A 47 -24.12 3.99 -11.07
N SER A 48 -23.71 5.23 -11.41
CA SER A 48 -23.78 6.39 -10.50
C SER A 48 -25.20 6.74 -10.05
N ASP A 49 -26.20 6.33 -10.82
CA ASP A 49 -27.61 6.59 -10.55
C ASP A 49 -28.19 5.63 -9.49
N LYS A 50 -27.52 4.49 -9.27
CA LYS A 50 -27.98 3.42 -8.36
C LYS A 50 -27.12 3.25 -7.10
N LEU A 51 -25.89 3.70 -7.14
CA LEU A 51 -24.92 3.47 -6.06
C LEU A 51 -24.03 4.69 -5.85
N ALA A 52 -24.01 5.22 -4.64
CA ALA A 52 -23.14 6.31 -4.25
C ALA A 52 -21.80 5.79 -3.65
N PRO A 53 -20.69 6.53 -3.81
CA PRO A 53 -19.39 6.16 -3.21
C PRO A 53 -19.45 5.94 -1.70
N GLY A 54 -20.34 6.67 -0.98
CA GLY A 54 -20.56 6.49 0.46
C GLY A 54 -21.14 5.13 0.85
N GLU A 55 -21.95 4.53 -0.02
CA GLU A 55 -22.54 3.20 0.21
C GLU A 55 -21.48 2.10 -0.01
N ILE A 56 -20.58 2.29 -0.98
CA ILE A 56 -19.42 1.41 -1.18
C ILE A 56 -18.55 1.45 0.08
N ARG A 57 -18.27 2.65 0.61
CA ARG A 57 -17.53 2.81 1.87
C ARG A 57 -18.20 2.11 3.04
N ALA A 58 -19.52 2.27 3.19
CA ALA A 58 -20.29 1.63 4.27
C ALA A 58 -20.19 0.11 4.22
N ALA A 59 -20.27 -0.49 3.03
CA ALA A 59 -20.13 -1.93 2.85
C ALA A 59 -18.72 -2.43 3.18
N VAL A 60 -17.69 -1.67 2.78
CA VAL A 60 -16.28 -1.98 3.08
C VAL A 60 -16.02 -1.85 4.59
N LEU A 61 -16.60 -0.83 5.26
CA LEU A 61 -16.52 -0.67 6.71
C LEU A 61 -17.21 -1.84 7.45
N ALA A 62 -18.37 -2.28 6.99
CA ALA A 62 -19.06 -3.44 7.56
C ALA A 62 -18.25 -4.74 7.44
N ALA A 63 -17.42 -4.86 6.40
CA ALA A 63 -16.47 -5.96 6.23
C ALA A 63 -15.20 -5.84 7.09
N GLY A 64 -15.05 -4.74 7.86
CA GLY A 64 -13.93 -4.51 8.79
C GLY A 64 -12.73 -3.76 8.17
N TYR A 65 -12.91 -3.15 7.00
CA TYR A 65 -11.92 -2.34 6.30
C TYR A 65 -12.42 -0.89 6.18
N ASP A 66 -11.58 0.04 5.75
CA ASP A 66 -11.99 1.42 5.47
C ASP A 66 -11.66 1.83 4.04
N LEU A 67 -12.37 2.83 3.51
CA LEU A 67 -12.25 3.32 2.14
C LEU A 67 -12.15 4.84 2.15
N ILE A 68 -11.17 5.40 1.43
CA ILE A 68 -11.05 6.85 1.25
C ILE A 68 -11.87 7.25 0.02
N VAL A 69 -12.96 8.00 0.24
CA VAL A 69 -13.89 8.45 -0.80
C VAL A 69 -13.62 9.89 -1.22
N GLU A 70 -13.08 10.71 -0.31
CA GLU A 70 -12.80 12.12 -0.57
C GLU A 70 -11.66 12.28 -1.57
N GLU A 71 -11.86 13.05 -2.63
CA GLU A 71 -10.87 13.25 -3.70
C GLU A 71 -9.80 14.29 -3.31
N ALA A 72 -10.13 15.25 -2.45
CA ALA A 72 -9.18 16.26 -1.98
C ALA A 72 -8.13 15.63 -1.03
N HIS A 73 -6.85 15.78 -1.36
CA HIS A 73 -5.70 15.29 -0.56
C HIS A 73 -5.66 13.76 -0.35
N LYS A 74 -6.26 13.00 -1.26
CA LYS A 74 -6.36 11.53 -1.19
C LYS A 74 -4.99 10.86 -1.10
N GLU A 75 -4.04 11.31 -1.89
CA GLU A 75 -2.69 10.77 -1.97
C GLU A 75 -1.87 11.11 -0.73
N GLU A 76 -1.91 12.37 -0.28
CA GLU A 76 -1.19 12.82 0.93
C GLU A 76 -1.66 12.05 2.17
N ARG A 77 -2.98 11.88 2.34
CA ARG A 77 -3.55 11.10 3.45
C ARG A 77 -3.15 9.62 3.39
N GLN A 78 -3.13 9.03 2.20
CA GLN A 78 -2.72 7.64 2.02
C GLN A 78 -1.25 7.45 2.39
N GLU A 79 -0.40 8.40 2.01
CA GLU A 79 1.03 8.40 2.35
C GLU A 79 1.29 8.53 3.84
N GLU A 80 0.65 9.49 4.49
CA GLU A 80 0.77 9.67 5.93
C GLU A 80 0.34 8.43 6.70
N GLU A 81 -0.79 7.81 6.31
CA GLU A 81 -1.29 6.60 6.93
C GLU A 81 -0.35 5.40 6.72
N GLN A 82 0.21 5.23 5.51
CA GLN A 82 1.21 4.19 5.22
C GLN A 82 2.48 4.42 6.04
N HIS A 83 3.00 5.65 6.08
CA HIS A 83 4.18 5.96 6.87
C HIS A 83 3.96 5.75 8.38
N ARG A 84 2.81 6.18 8.90
CA ARG A 84 2.41 5.96 10.30
C ARG A 84 2.28 4.47 10.63
N ARG A 85 1.75 3.66 9.70
CA ARG A 85 1.68 2.20 9.84
C ARG A 85 3.06 1.58 9.89
N TYR A 86 3.92 1.92 8.94
CA TYR A 86 5.29 1.42 8.90
C TYR A 86 6.04 1.70 10.20
N LEU A 87 5.97 2.93 10.72
CA LEU A 87 6.61 3.31 11.98
C LEU A 87 6.03 2.56 13.17
N ARG A 88 4.71 2.39 13.25
CA ARG A 88 4.04 1.60 14.28
C ARG A 88 4.49 0.14 14.24
N LEU A 89 4.52 -0.44 13.05
CA LEU A 89 4.92 -1.84 12.85
C LEU A 89 6.40 -2.04 13.19
N LYS A 90 7.28 -1.13 12.78
CA LYS A 90 8.70 -1.13 13.13
C LYS A 90 8.91 -1.11 14.65
N ARG A 91 8.19 -0.25 15.37
CA ARG A 91 8.26 -0.19 16.85
C ARG A 91 7.79 -1.51 17.49
N LYS A 92 6.71 -2.12 16.96
CA LYS A 92 6.22 -3.41 17.44
C LYS A 92 7.24 -4.54 17.21
N VAL A 93 7.86 -4.59 16.04
CA VAL A 93 8.90 -5.59 15.71
C VAL A 93 10.09 -5.45 16.66
N ILE A 94 10.62 -4.24 16.82
CA ILE A 94 11.75 -4.01 17.74
C ILE A 94 11.39 -4.39 19.18
N GLY A 95 10.22 -3.95 19.67
CA GLY A 95 9.76 -4.28 21.02
C GLY A 95 9.53 -5.78 21.22
N ALA A 96 8.99 -6.49 20.23
CA ALA A 96 8.83 -7.93 20.30
C ALA A 96 10.19 -8.64 20.40
N TRP A 97 11.17 -8.27 19.55
CA TRP A 97 12.49 -8.89 19.58
C TRP A 97 13.28 -8.60 20.87
N ILE A 98 13.10 -7.42 21.48
CA ILE A 98 13.70 -7.10 22.80
C ILE A 98 13.27 -8.11 23.88
N LEU A 99 12.04 -8.62 23.80
CA LEU A 99 11.53 -9.61 24.75
C LEU A 99 11.80 -11.06 24.32
N VAL A 100 11.76 -11.32 23.01
CA VAL A 100 11.93 -12.67 22.46
C VAL A 100 13.38 -13.14 22.55
N VAL A 101 14.36 -12.26 22.37
CA VAL A 101 15.78 -12.65 22.47
C VAL A 101 16.14 -13.16 23.88
N PRO A 102 15.83 -12.45 24.97
CA PRO A 102 16.03 -13.01 26.31
C PRO A 102 15.25 -14.31 26.55
N LEU A 103 13.99 -14.37 26.06
CA LEU A 103 13.16 -15.57 26.19
C LEU A 103 13.83 -16.80 25.56
N LEU A 104 14.40 -16.66 24.34
CA LEU A 104 15.15 -17.72 23.68
C LEU A 104 16.39 -18.15 24.48
N ILE A 105 17.09 -17.20 25.11
CA ILE A 105 18.24 -17.51 25.97
C ILE A 105 17.79 -18.36 27.17
N PHE A 106 16.66 -17.99 27.81
CA PHE A 106 16.13 -18.78 28.93
C PHE A 106 15.64 -20.16 28.49
N SER A 107 15.01 -20.27 27.31
CA SER A 107 14.50 -21.53 26.79
C SER A 107 15.61 -22.50 26.37
N MET A 108 16.69 -21.99 25.72
CA MET A 108 17.71 -22.85 25.11
C MET A 108 18.98 -23.03 26.01
N VAL A 109 19.39 -21.98 26.73
CA VAL A 109 20.66 -21.98 27.45
C VAL A 109 20.43 -22.11 28.96
N LEU A 110 19.43 -21.46 29.51
CA LEU A 110 19.17 -21.34 30.91
C LEU A 110 17.98 -22.20 31.40
N MET A 111 17.64 -23.27 30.67
CA MET A 111 16.49 -24.12 31.01
C MET A 111 16.59 -24.81 32.38
N HIS A 112 17.79 -25.00 32.91
CA HIS A 112 18.04 -25.62 34.24
C HIS A 112 18.06 -24.63 35.40
N VAL A 113 17.90 -23.32 35.15
CA VAL A 113 17.85 -22.32 36.18
C VAL A 113 16.50 -22.42 36.91
N PRO A 114 16.49 -22.36 38.26
CA PRO A 114 15.23 -22.37 39.01
C PRO A 114 14.34 -21.22 38.56
N TYR A 115 13.03 -21.51 38.46
CA TYR A 115 11.99 -20.57 37.97
C TYR A 115 12.12 -20.17 36.49
N SER A 116 12.85 -20.94 35.65
CA SER A 116 12.99 -20.66 34.22
C SER A 116 11.64 -20.59 33.52
N ASN A 117 10.71 -21.51 33.84
CA ASN A 117 9.37 -21.55 33.21
C ASN A 117 8.53 -20.33 33.56
N GLU A 118 8.60 -19.85 34.81
CA GLU A 118 7.90 -18.66 35.29
C GLU A 118 8.45 -17.39 34.63
N ILE A 119 9.78 -17.31 34.49
CA ILE A 119 10.43 -16.19 33.79
C ILE A 119 9.99 -16.17 32.31
N GLN A 120 9.98 -17.32 31.66
CA GLN A 120 9.51 -17.44 30.27
C GLN A 120 8.03 -17.05 30.16
N LEU A 121 7.16 -17.46 31.10
CA LEU A 121 5.76 -17.05 31.14
C LEU A 121 5.63 -15.53 31.22
N VAL A 122 6.36 -14.89 32.16
CA VAL A 122 6.31 -13.43 32.38
C VAL A 122 6.77 -12.66 31.12
N LEU A 123 7.80 -13.15 30.43
CA LEU A 123 8.29 -12.53 29.19
C LEU A 123 7.35 -12.75 28.01
N THR A 124 6.64 -13.87 27.95
CA THR A 124 5.76 -14.21 26.84
C THR A 124 4.43 -13.44 26.88
N ILE A 125 3.86 -13.20 28.04
CA ILE A 125 2.59 -12.46 28.19
C ILE A 125 2.61 -11.09 27.48
N PRO A 126 3.62 -10.21 27.70
CA PRO A 126 3.71 -8.94 26.99
C PRO A 126 3.82 -9.12 25.47
N VAL A 127 4.53 -10.17 24.99
CA VAL A 127 4.63 -10.42 23.55
C VAL A 127 3.27 -10.75 22.96
N LEU A 128 2.50 -11.62 23.60
CA LEU A 128 1.16 -12.00 23.15
C LEU A 128 0.18 -10.82 23.20
N VAL A 129 0.16 -10.07 24.30
CA VAL A 129 -0.84 -9.02 24.54
C VAL A 129 -0.50 -7.74 23.80
N LEU A 130 0.72 -7.20 23.93
CA LEU A 130 1.08 -5.90 23.38
C LEU A 130 1.42 -5.97 21.89
N PHE A 131 2.11 -7.01 21.46
CA PHE A 131 2.56 -7.15 20.07
C PHE A 131 1.67 -8.08 19.25
N GLY A 132 1.17 -9.15 19.87
CA GLY A 132 0.27 -10.14 19.24
C GLY A 132 -1.20 -9.76 19.22
N GLY A 133 -1.66 -8.78 20.03
CA GLY A 133 -3.06 -8.43 20.20
C GLY A 133 -3.83 -8.16 18.89
N GLY A 134 -3.13 -7.66 17.87
CA GLY A 134 -3.72 -7.45 16.53
C GLY A 134 -4.16 -8.74 15.84
N PHE A 135 -3.41 -9.84 16.02
CA PHE A 135 -3.75 -11.15 15.46
C PHE A 135 -4.99 -11.73 16.13
N TYR A 136 -5.09 -11.63 17.44
CA TYR A 136 -6.26 -12.10 18.20
C TYR A 136 -7.52 -11.34 17.86
N THR A 137 -7.43 -10.00 17.75
CA THR A 137 -8.58 -9.17 17.35
C THR A 137 -9.00 -9.42 15.90
N GLY A 138 -8.03 -9.63 15.00
CA GLY A 138 -8.27 -10.00 13.61
C GLY A 138 -8.95 -11.37 13.50
N ALA A 139 -8.41 -12.38 14.19
CA ALA A 139 -8.98 -13.74 14.26
C ALA A 139 -10.41 -13.73 14.78
N TRP A 140 -10.68 -12.99 15.86
CA TRP A 140 -12.03 -12.89 16.44
C TRP A 140 -13.06 -12.27 15.49
N LYS A 141 -12.66 -11.21 14.76
CA LYS A 141 -13.52 -10.59 13.75
C LYS A 141 -13.84 -11.55 12.61
N GLN A 142 -12.87 -12.32 12.14
CA GLN A 142 -13.07 -13.29 11.07
C GLN A 142 -13.91 -14.50 11.53
N ALA A 143 -13.69 -14.98 12.75
CA ALA A 143 -14.46 -16.07 13.33
C ALA A 143 -15.95 -15.73 13.43
N LYS A 144 -16.31 -14.47 13.78
CA LYS A 144 -17.70 -14.01 13.83
C LYS A 144 -18.44 -14.11 12.48
N ILE A 145 -17.68 -14.05 11.37
CA ILE A 145 -18.22 -14.08 10.01
C ILE A 145 -18.11 -15.51 9.42
N GLY A 146 -17.62 -16.49 10.21
CA GLY A 146 -17.39 -17.86 9.76
C GLY A 146 -16.25 -18.01 8.75
N ARG A 147 -15.25 -17.13 8.81
CA ARG A 147 -14.09 -17.13 7.90
C ARG A 147 -12.80 -17.27 8.70
N SER A 148 -11.76 -17.76 8.04
CA SER A 148 -10.40 -17.85 8.57
C SER A 148 -9.45 -17.04 7.70
N ASN A 149 -8.36 -16.58 8.29
CA ASN A 149 -7.27 -15.89 7.60
C ASN A 149 -5.94 -16.21 8.30
N MET A 150 -4.85 -15.62 7.85
CA MET A 150 -3.52 -15.77 8.46
C MET A 150 -3.55 -15.39 9.97
N ASP A 151 -4.27 -14.34 10.35
CA ASP A 151 -4.38 -13.93 11.76
C ASP A 151 -5.05 -15.01 12.62
N THR A 152 -6.03 -15.75 12.07
CA THR A 152 -6.70 -16.88 12.73
C THR A 152 -5.71 -18.01 13.00
N LEU A 153 -4.87 -18.34 12.01
CA LEU A 153 -3.86 -19.39 12.15
C LEU A 153 -2.83 -19.02 13.22
N VAL A 154 -2.30 -17.78 13.17
CA VAL A 154 -1.33 -17.28 14.15
C VAL A 154 -1.95 -17.27 15.56
N ALA A 155 -3.17 -16.74 15.71
CA ALA A 155 -3.84 -16.68 17.01
C ALA A 155 -4.09 -18.09 17.59
N LEU A 156 -4.52 -19.04 16.76
CA LEU A 156 -4.79 -20.40 17.20
C LEU A 156 -3.51 -21.12 17.62
N SER A 157 -2.47 -21.09 16.78
CA SER A 157 -1.20 -21.79 17.05
C SER A 157 -0.50 -21.25 18.30
N THR A 158 -0.43 -19.90 18.44
CA THR A 158 0.18 -19.27 19.60
C THR A 158 -0.62 -19.47 20.89
N SER A 159 -1.97 -19.51 20.79
CA SER A 159 -2.82 -19.81 21.94
C SER A 159 -2.65 -21.23 22.43
N ILE A 160 -2.62 -22.22 21.50
CA ILE A 160 -2.45 -23.63 21.87
C ILE A 160 -1.09 -23.83 22.54
N ALA A 161 0.00 -23.33 21.95
CA ALA A 161 1.34 -23.45 22.52
C ALA A 161 1.45 -22.77 23.88
N PHE A 162 0.84 -21.59 24.05
CA PHE A 162 0.82 -20.85 25.32
C PHE A 162 0.02 -21.60 26.39
N LEU A 163 -1.21 -22.04 26.10
CA LEU A 163 -2.06 -22.73 27.05
C LEU A 163 -1.49 -24.09 27.45
N PHE A 164 -0.89 -24.82 26.51
CA PHE A 164 -0.19 -26.06 26.81
C PHE A 164 0.99 -25.83 27.76
N SER A 165 1.80 -24.80 27.50
CA SER A 165 2.92 -24.42 28.38
C SER A 165 2.46 -23.96 29.75
N LEU A 166 1.36 -23.22 29.80
CA LEU A 166 0.73 -22.78 31.04
C LEU A 166 0.30 -23.98 31.90
N PHE A 167 -0.37 -24.97 31.27
CA PHE A 167 -0.75 -26.19 31.93
C PHE A 167 0.49 -26.93 32.50
N ASN A 168 1.54 -27.08 31.70
CA ASN A 168 2.78 -27.78 32.13
C ASN A 168 3.52 -27.05 33.27
N THR A 169 3.44 -25.73 33.28
CA THR A 169 4.05 -24.93 34.35
C THR A 169 3.31 -25.09 35.70
N PHE A 170 1.97 -25.09 35.68
CA PHE A 170 1.18 -25.15 36.91
C PHE A 170 0.84 -26.57 37.38
N PHE A 171 0.85 -27.55 36.47
CA PHE A 171 0.52 -28.95 36.76
C PHE A 171 1.63 -29.93 36.35
N PRO A 172 2.88 -29.74 36.76
CA PRO A 172 3.99 -30.61 36.37
C PRO A 172 3.84 -32.05 36.87
N GLU A 173 3.19 -32.23 38.04
CA GLU A 173 2.93 -33.54 38.64
C GLU A 173 2.15 -34.49 37.76
N PHE A 174 1.26 -33.96 36.92
CA PHE A 174 0.51 -34.75 35.92
C PHE A 174 1.41 -35.53 34.97
N TRP A 175 2.56 -34.96 34.58
CA TRP A 175 3.54 -35.60 33.70
C TRP A 175 4.51 -36.49 34.49
N TYR A 176 5.00 -36.06 35.64
CA TYR A 176 5.88 -36.87 36.48
C TYR A 176 5.24 -38.18 36.94
N ALA A 177 3.94 -38.17 37.22
CA ALA A 177 3.17 -39.40 37.52
C ALA A 177 3.12 -40.40 36.40
N ARG A 178 3.44 -39.96 35.17
CA ARG A 178 3.47 -40.81 33.94
C ARG A 178 4.90 -41.09 33.46
N GLY A 179 5.91 -40.66 34.22
CA GLY A 179 7.31 -40.84 33.85
C GLY A 179 7.79 -39.94 32.72
N LEU A 180 7.07 -38.82 32.46
CA LEU A 180 7.40 -37.83 31.45
C LEU A 180 7.82 -36.52 32.08
N GLU A 181 8.73 -35.78 31.43
CA GLU A 181 9.10 -34.44 31.84
C GLU A 181 8.21 -33.38 31.19
N PRO A 182 7.72 -32.39 31.96
CA PRO A 182 6.89 -31.31 31.40
C PRO A 182 7.75 -30.34 30.60
N HIS A 183 7.54 -30.32 29.26
CA HIS A 183 8.16 -29.33 28.39
C HIS A 183 7.24 -28.13 28.17
N VAL A 184 7.82 -26.91 28.19
CA VAL A 184 7.12 -25.67 27.87
C VAL A 184 7.53 -25.18 26.47
N TYR A 185 6.64 -24.45 25.81
CA TYR A 185 6.79 -23.90 24.46
C TYR A 185 6.44 -22.42 24.42
N TYR A 186 6.78 -21.67 25.47
CA TYR A 186 6.53 -20.22 25.55
C TYR A 186 7.28 -19.47 24.45
N GLU A 187 8.53 -19.88 24.19
CA GLU A 187 9.37 -19.33 23.13
C GLU A 187 8.74 -19.53 21.75
N ALA A 188 8.12 -20.68 21.48
CA ALA A 188 7.47 -20.93 20.22
C ALA A 188 6.33 -19.94 19.97
N SER A 189 5.48 -19.69 20.98
CA SER A 189 4.40 -18.70 20.89
C SER A 189 4.91 -17.30 20.59
N ALA A 190 5.97 -16.88 21.29
CA ALA A 190 6.54 -15.54 21.15
C ALA A 190 7.30 -15.34 19.82
N VAL A 191 8.08 -16.36 19.43
CA VAL A 191 8.86 -16.36 18.19
C VAL A 191 7.97 -16.31 16.96
N ILE A 192 6.86 -17.07 16.93
CA ILE A 192 5.88 -17.01 15.83
C ILE A 192 5.37 -15.57 15.65
N ILE A 193 4.99 -14.88 16.73
CA ILE A 193 4.54 -13.49 16.66
C ILE A 193 5.63 -12.56 16.12
N ALA A 194 6.87 -12.69 16.65
CA ALA A 194 7.98 -11.85 16.22
C ALA A 194 8.31 -12.05 14.73
N PHE A 195 8.36 -13.29 14.24
CA PHE A 195 8.61 -13.57 12.84
C PHE A 195 7.49 -13.09 11.92
N VAL A 196 6.23 -13.31 12.28
CA VAL A 196 5.10 -12.84 11.48
C VAL A 196 5.07 -11.31 11.42
N LEU A 197 5.36 -10.62 12.53
CA LEU A 197 5.49 -9.15 12.54
C LEU A 197 6.65 -8.69 11.67
N THR A 198 7.78 -9.40 11.70
CA THR A 198 8.94 -9.10 10.86
C THR A 198 8.60 -9.29 9.38
N GLY A 199 7.92 -10.38 9.03
CA GLY A 199 7.43 -10.62 7.67
C GLY A 199 6.50 -9.50 7.19
N LYS A 200 5.53 -9.08 8.02
CA LYS A 200 4.66 -7.93 7.72
C LYS A 200 5.45 -6.62 7.54
N LEU A 201 6.51 -6.39 8.32
CA LEU A 201 7.35 -5.20 8.15
C LEU A 201 8.12 -5.22 6.82
N MET A 202 8.65 -6.39 6.43
CA MET A 202 9.33 -6.55 5.13
C MET A 202 8.36 -6.36 3.96
N GLU A 203 7.14 -6.87 4.09
CA GLU A 203 6.07 -6.70 3.10
C GLU A 203 5.70 -5.21 2.93
N GLU A 204 5.48 -4.48 4.04
CA GLU A 204 5.17 -3.04 3.99
C GLU A 204 6.32 -2.23 3.36
N ARG A 205 7.57 -2.61 3.64
CA ARG A 205 8.74 -1.99 3.02
C ARG A 205 8.80 -2.25 1.51
N ALA A 206 8.51 -3.46 1.07
CA ALA A 206 8.47 -3.83 -0.34
C ALA A 206 7.38 -3.05 -1.10
N LYS A 207 6.18 -2.96 -0.53
CA LYS A 207 5.07 -2.18 -1.10
C LYS A 207 5.42 -0.70 -1.25
N GLY A 208 6.07 -0.10 -0.27
CA GLY A 208 6.51 1.29 -0.32
C GLY A 208 7.47 1.58 -1.48
N ASN A 209 8.39 0.68 -1.77
CA ASN A 209 9.36 0.86 -2.85
C ASN A 209 8.71 0.85 -4.25
N THR A 210 7.70 0.03 -4.45
CA THR A 210 6.99 -0.07 -5.73
C THR A 210 6.18 1.20 -6.03
N SER A 211 5.54 1.79 -5.03
CA SER A 211 4.81 3.07 -5.17
C SER A 211 5.74 4.26 -5.44
N ASN A 212 6.99 4.24 -4.95
CA ASN A 212 7.94 5.36 -5.13
C ASN A 212 8.33 5.60 -6.58
N ALA A 213 8.37 4.58 -7.44
CA ALA A 213 8.69 4.74 -8.86
C ALA A 213 7.60 5.52 -9.60
N ILE A 214 6.33 5.19 -9.34
CA ILE A 214 5.18 5.90 -9.92
C ILE A 214 5.12 7.34 -9.40
N ARG A 215 5.36 7.55 -8.10
CA ARG A 215 5.39 8.89 -7.51
C ARG A 215 6.44 9.79 -8.13
N LYS A 216 7.60 9.27 -8.47
CA LYS A 216 8.62 10.05 -9.19
C LYS A 216 8.08 10.53 -10.54
N LEU A 217 7.32 9.71 -11.25
CA LEU A 217 6.67 10.12 -12.50
C LEU A 217 5.57 11.17 -12.26
N MET A 218 4.74 11.00 -11.23
CA MET A 218 3.71 11.98 -10.86
C MET A 218 4.31 13.31 -10.38
N GLY A 219 5.44 13.28 -9.68
CA GLY A 219 6.17 14.48 -9.24
C GLY A 219 6.81 15.28 -10.37
N MET A 220 6.78 14.78 -11.62
CA MET A 220 7.23 15.51 -12.80
C MET A 220 6.19 16.44 -13.38
N GLN A 221 4.96 16.41 -12.89
CA GLN A 221 3.94 17.37 -13.33
C GLN A 221 3.96 18.57 -12.39
N PRO A 222 4.26 19.79 -12.87
CA PRO A 222 4.21 20.98 -12.03
C PRO A 222 2.78 21.24 -11.58
N LYS A 223 2.60 21.84 -10.39
CA LYS A 223 1.27 22.15 -9.84
C LYS A 223 0.66 23.41 -10.44
N VAL A 224 1.50 24.29 -10.98
CA VAL A 224 1.13 25.57 -11.57
C VAL A 224 1.74 25.71 -12.97
N ALA A 225 1.10 26.50 -13.81
CA ALA A 225 1.57 26.84 -15.14
C ALA A 225 1.45 28.36 -15.36
N ARG A 226 2.37 28.94 -16.16
CA ARG A 226 2.27 30.33 -16.59
C ARG A 226 1.61 30.42 -17.95
N VAL A 227 0.50 31.09 -18.00
CA VAL A 227 -0.32 31.26 -19.22
C VAL A 227 -0.21 32.70 -19.69
N LEU A 228 -0.08 32.90 -20.99
CA LEU A 228 -0.14 34.21 -21.61
C LEU A 228 -1.58 34.48 -22.07
N ARG A 229 -2.32 35.33 -21.32
CA ARG A 229 -3.68 35.76 -21.67
C ARG A 229 -3.69 37.25 -21.91
N ASN A 230 -4.17 37.66 -23.07
CA ASN A 230 -4.22 39.09 -23.48
C ASN A 230 -2.87 39.84 -23.37
N GLY A 231 -1.75 39.13 -23.59
CA GLY A 231 -0.40 39.72 -23.49
C GLY A 231 0.14 39.84 -22.06
N VAL A 232 -0.57 39.33 -21.05
CA VAL A 232 -0.14 39.33 -19.64
C VAL A 232 0.12 37.89 -19.20
N GLU A 233 1.26 37.69 -18.52
CA GLU A 233 1.57 36.38 -17.91
C GLU A 233 0.78 36.24 -16.60
N GLU A 234 0.02 35.17 -16.46
CA GLU A 234 -0.69 34.77 -15.24
C GLU A 234 -0.24 33.37 -14.80
N GLU A 235 -0.09 33.19 -13.51
CA GLU A 235 0.17 31.87 -12.93
C GLU A 235 -1.15 31.25 -12.50
N ILE A 236 -1.49 30.09 -13.09
CA ILE A 236 -2.73 29.36 -12.81
C ILE A 236 -2.44 27.92 -12.36
N LEU A 237 -3.39 27.31 -11.69
CA LEU A 237 -3.31 25.89 -11.36
C LEU A 237 -3.40 25.06 -12.65
N ILE A 238 -2.65 23.95 -12.72
CA ILE A 238 -2.61 23.11 -13.92
C ILE A 238 -4.00 22.56 -14.31
N ASP A 239 -4.87 22.33 -13.33
CA ASP A 239 -6.25 21.85 -13.55
C ASP A 239 -7.16 22.88 -14.23
N GLN A 240 -6.73 24.14 -14.29
CA GLN A 240 -7.45 25.24 -14.93
C GLN A 240 -6.98 25.52 -16.37
N LEU A 241 -5.94 24.79 -16.82
CA LEU A 241 -5.41 24.89 -18.17
C LEU A 241 -6.38 24.28 -19.17
N GLN A 242 -6.57 24.96 -20.30
CA GLN A 242 -7.42 24.53 -21.40
C GLN A 242 -6.62 24.30 -22.67
N VAL A 243 -7.14 23.45 -23.54
CA VAL A 243 -6.57 23.25 -24.88
C VAL A 243 -6.62 24.56 -25.64
N GLY A 244 -5.48 24.96 -26.23
CA GLY A 244 -5.31 26.22 -26.92
C GLY A 244 -4.71 27.34 -26.07
N ASP A 245 -4.57 27.19 -24.76
CA ASP A 245 -3.86 28.16 -23.92
C ASP A 245 -2.39 28.26 -24.33
N LEU A 246 -1.87 29.49 -24.33
CA LEU A 246 -0.44 29.76 -24.57
C LEU A 246 0.30 29.69 -23.26
N VAL A 247 1.20 28.73 -23.12
CA VAL A 247 1.96 28.49 -21.89
C VAL A 247 3.41 28.89 -22.07
N VAL A 248 3.91 29.74 -21.18
CA VAL A 248 5.30 30.21 -21.15
C VAL A 248 6.13 29.24 -20.33
N VAL A 249 7.22 28.72 -20.92
CA VAL A 249 8.15 27.81 -20.24
C VAL A 249 9.54 28.42 -20.21
N ARG A 250 10.07 28.66 -19.02
CA ARG A 250 11.40 29.23 -18.79
C ARG A 250 12.50 28.17 -18.66
N PRO A 251 13.78 28.53 -18.82
CA PRO A 251 14.88 27.59 -18.63
C PRO A 251 14.84 26.95 -17.23
N GLY A 252 15.04 25.62 -17.20
CA GLY A 252 14.98 24.82 -15.97
C GLY A 252 13.58 24.47 -15.50
N GLU A 253 12.52 24.97 -16.14
CA GLU A 253 11.14 24.62 -15.80
C GLU A 253 10.69 23.35 -16.50
N GLN A 254 9.81 22.62 -15.82
CA GLN A 254 9.12 21.46 -16.40
C GLN A 254 7.96 21.93 -17.29
N ILE A 255 7.77 21.26 -18.40
CA ILE A 255 6.68 21.52 -19.33
C ILE A 255 5.38 20.96 -18.70
N PRO A 256 4.34 21.80 -18.47
CA PRO A 256 3.19 21.38 -17.70
C PRO A 256 2.18 20.52 -18.47
N VAL A 257 2.11 20.67 -19.80
CA VAL A 257 1.12 20.00 -20.66
C VAL A 257 1.75 19.61 -22.00
N ASP A 258 1.13 18.71 -22.73
CA ASP A 258 1.54 18.43 -24.11
C ASP A 258 1.13 19.59 -25.00
N GLY A 259 2.04 20.01 -25.87
CA GLY A 259 1.80 21.16 -26.73
C GLY A 259 2.65 21.18 -27.99
N GLN A 260 2.43 22.23 -28.77
CA GLN A 260 3.22 22.57 -29.93
C GLN A 260 3.91 23.91 -29.71
N LEU A 261 5.20 23.98 -30.02
CA LEU A 261 5.99 25.20 -29.84
C LEU A 261 5.52 26.28 -30.81
N SER A 262 4.99 27.38 -30.26
CA SER A 262 4.45 28.52 -31.00
C SER A 262 5.50 29.57 -31.30
N GLU A 263 6.35 29.89 -30.31
CA GLU A 263 7.37 30.93 -30.40
C GLU A 263 8.61 30.53 -29.60
N GLY A 264 9.79 30.92 -30.10
CA GLY A 264 11.08 30.62 -29.52
C GLY A 264 11.67 29.31 -30.06
N ASP A 265 12.82 28.95 -29.50
CA ASP A 265 13.54 27.71 -29.72
C ASP A 265 14.26 27.33 -28.43
N SER A 266 14.48 26.02 -28.21
CA SER A 266 15.16 25.52 -27.03
C SER A 266 15.69 24.11 -27.23
N TYR A 267 16.45 23.66 -26.23
CA TYR A 267 16.79 22.25 -26.01
C TYR A 267 15.95 21.71 -24.86
N VAL A 268 15.25 20.62 -25.09
CA VAL A 268 14.38 19.98 -24.14
C VAL A 268 14.93 18.60 -23.75
N ASP A 269 15.08 18.37 -22.48
CA ASP A 269 15.44 17.08 -21.93
C ASP A 269 14.21 16.19 -21.86
N GLU A 270 14.14 15.23 -22.76
CA GLU A 270 13.07 14.23 -22.86
C GLU A 270 13.48 12.86 -22.30
N SER A 271 14.65 12.77 -21.60
CA SER A 271 15.24 11.51 -21.14
C SER A 271 14.32 10.65 -20.28
N MET A 272 13.44 11.28 -19.54
CA MET A 272 12.49 10.58 -18.67
C MET A 272 11.38 9.85 -19.44
N ILE A 273 11.11 10.26 -20.68
CA ILE A 273 10.09 9.64 -21.54
C ILE A 273 10.74 8.78 -22.61
N SER A 274 11.77 9.32 -23.29
CA SER A 274 12.46 8.65 -24.39
C SER A 274 13.57 7.69 -23.95
N GLY A 275 14.16 7.90 -22.77
CA GLY A 275 15.34 7.20 -22.29
C GLY A 275 16.67 7.75 -22.87
N GLU A 276 16.64 8.70 -23.80
CA GLU A 276 17.80 9.28 -24.45
C GLU A 276 18.38 10.41 -23.60
N PRO A 277 19.66 10.37 -23.16
CA PRO A 277 20.22 11.36 -22.23
C PRO A 277 20.57 12.70 -22.90
N ILE A 278 20.46 12.79 -24.23
CA ILE A 278 20.84 13.99 -24.99
C ILE A 278 19.61 14.88 -25.18
N PRO A 279 19.65 16.16 -24.74
CA PRO A 279 18.57 17.10 -25.00
C PRO A 279 18.27 17.30 -26.49
N VAL A 280 17.01 17.31 -26.84
CA VAL A 280 16.54 17.45 -28.23
C VAL A 280 16.27 18.91 -28.55
N GLU A 281 16.80 19.39 -29.67
CA GLU A 281 16.48 20.72 -30.20
C GLU A 281 15.02 20.79 -30.60
N LYS A 282 14.30 21.82 -30.14
CA LYS A 282 12.90 22.09 -30.48
C LYS A 282 12.77 23.46 -31.10
N LYS A 283 12.08 23.51 -32.23
CA LYS A 283 11.82 24.71 -33.03
C LYS A 283 10.32 24.95 -33.14
N LYS A 284 9.95 26.14 -33.62
CA LYS A 284 8.56 26.48 -33.85
C LYS A 284 7.87 25.39 -34.69
N GLY A 285 6.76 24.88 -34.20
CA GLY A 285 5.97 23.81 -34.78
C GLY A 285 6.28 22.40 -34.24
N ASP A 286 7.36 22.24 -33.47
CA ASP A 286 7.70 20.94 -32.87
C ASP A 286 6.81 20.61 -31.68
N LYS A 287 6.56 19.32 -31.46
CA LYS A 287 5.83 18.82 -30.31
C LYS A 287 6.72 18.76 -29.07
N VAL A 288 6.15 19.14 -27.94
CA VAL A 288 6.75 19.00 -26.60
C VAL A 288 5.80 18.26 -25.70
N LEU A 289 6.34 17.52 -24.72
CA LEU A 289 5.61 16.61 -23.87
C LEU A 289 5.62 17.08 -22.42
N ALA A 290 4.53 16.88 -21.73
CA ALA A 290 4.41 17.15 -20.29
C ALA A 290 5.45 16.37 -19.49
N GLY A 291 6.04 17.01 -18.45
CA GLY A 291 7.02 16.40 -17.58
C GLY A 291 8.47 16.47 -18.07
N THR A 292 8.72 16.88 -19.34
CA THR A 292 10.05 17.14 -19.88
C THR A 292 10.60 18.48 -19.40
N ILE A 293 11.91 18.70 -19.42
CA ILE A 293 12.57 19.87 -18.82
C ILE A 293 13.16 20.76 -19.91
N ASN A 294 12.80 22.03 -19.87
CA ASN A 294 13.41 23.04 -20.72
C ASN A 294 14.85 23.36 -20.26
N GLN A 295 15.83 23.18 -21.14
CA GLN A 295 17.24 23.40 -20.80
C GLN A 295 17.75 24.82 -21.11
N ARG A 296 17.32 25.43 -22.25
CA ARG A 296 17.81 26.72 -22.72
C ARG A 296 16.69 27.55 -23.31
N GLY A 297 16.83 28.87 -23.22
CA GLY A 297 15.85 29.80 -23.79
C GLY A 297 14.48 29.73 -23.11
N SER A 298 13.69 30.74 -23.36
CA SER A 298 12.26 30.73 -23.01
C SER A 298 11.46 30.53 -24.28
N PHE A 299 10.43 29.71 -24.22
CA PHE A 299 9.55 29.49 -25.36
C PHE A 299 8.10 29.47 -24.93
N ILE A 300 7.21 29.63 -25.91
CA ILE A 300 5.75 29.58 -25.72
C ILE A 300 5.22 28.37 -26.47
N ILE A 301 4.42 27.58 -25.77
CA ILE A 301 3.70 26.44 -26.35
C ILE A 301 2.20 26.72 -26.41
N SER A 302 1.54 26.22 -27.44
CA SER A 302 0.10 26.11 -27.47
C SER A 302 -0.30 24.72 -26.94
N ALA A 303 -1.09 24.68 -25.87
CA ALA A 303 -1.52 23.44 -25.25
C ALA A 303 -2.40 22.62 -26.21
N THR A 304 -2.02 21.36 -26.46
CA THR A 304 -2.78 20.46 -27.33
C THR A 304 -3.51 19.36 -26.55
N GLN A 305 -2.93 18.92 -25.42
CA GLN A 305 -3.53 17.94 -24.50
C GLN A 305 -3.27 18.38 -23.07
N VAL A 306 -4.31 18.34 -22.24
CA VAL A 306 -4.26 18.80 -20.84
C VAL A 306 -4.77 17.72 -19.89
N GLY A 307 -4.37 17.78 -18.62
CA GLY A 307 -4.86 16.89 -17.57
C GLY A 307 -4.59 15.41 -17.85
N SER A 308 -5.64 14.58 -17.81
CA SER A 308 -5.56 13.12 -18.00
C SER A 308 -5.20 12.68 -19.42
N GLU A 309 -5.32 13.59 -20.39
CA GLU A 309 -5.07 13.29 -21.80
C GLU A 309 -3.60 13.41 -22.21
N THR A 310 -2.74 13.97 -21.34
CA THR A 310 -1.30 14.09 -21.60
C THR A 310 -0.63 12.71 -21.70
N VAL A 311 0.45 12.63 -22.50
CA VAL A 311 1.24 11.40 -22.66
C VAL A 311 1.73 10.88 -21.29
N LEU A 312 2.23 11.78 -20.44
CA LEU A 312 2.69 11.44 -19.10
C LEU A 312 1.56 10.84 -18.24
N ALA A 313 0.37 11.47 -18.26
CA ALA A 313 -0.79 10.97 -17.50
C ALA A 313 -1.23 9.58 -17.99
N ARG A 314 -1.21 9.35 -19.30
CA ARG A 314 -1.53 8.03 -19.90
C ARG A 314 -0.49 6.96 -19.52
N ILE A 315 0.81 7.31 -19.49
CA ILE A 315 1.86 6.39 -19.02
C ILE A 315 1.62 6.02 -17.56
N ILE A 316 1.36 6.99 -16.69
CA ILE A 316 1.06 6.76 -15.26
C ILE A 316 -0.15 5.83 -15.13
N HIS A 317 -1.22 6.09 -15.85
CA HIS A 317 -2.43 5.25 -15.82
C HIS A 317 -2.16 3.82 -16.30
N MET A 318 -1.39 3.65 -17.38
CA MET A 318 -1.01 2.34 -17.92
C MET A 318 -0.17 1.53 -16.93
N VAL A 319 0.79 2.18 -16.23
CA VAL A 319 1.61 1.54 -15.19
C VAL A 319 0.74 1.15 -13.98
N GLN A 320 -0.20 2.00 -13.57
CA GLN A 320 -1.14 1.68 -12.50
C GLN A 320 -2.06 0.49 -12.86
N GLU A 321 -2.55 0.42 -14.10
CA GLU A 321 -3.35 -0.72 -14.57
C GLU A 321 -2.53 -2.01 -14.67
N ALA A 322 -1.30 -1.93 -15.19
CA ALA A 322 -0.41 -3.09 -15.29
C ALA A 322 -0.07 -3.69 -13.92
N GLN A 323 0.11 -2.84 -12.90
CA GLN A 323 0.31 -3.31 -11.53
C GLN A 323 -0.96 -3.95 -10.94
N GLY A 324 -2.14 -3.52 -11.39
CA GLY A 324 -3.42 -4.12 -11.01
C GLY A 324 -3.63 -5.52 -11.58
N SER A 325 -3.19 -5.76 -12.80
CA SER A 325 -3.38 -7.04 -13.51
C SER A 325 -2.42 -8.15 -13.05
N ASN A 326 -1.22 -7.82 -12.55
CA ASN A 326 -0.26 -8.80 -12.06
C ASN A 326 -0.73 -9.56 -10.80
N CYS A 327 -1.72 -9.06 -10.06
CA CYS A 327 -2.28 -9.79 -8.91
C CYS A 327 -3.13 -11.00 -9.32
N LEU A 328 -3.64 -11.03 -10.54
CA LEU A 328 -4.44 -12.14 -11.08
C LEU A 328 -3.57 -13.32 -11.57
N LEU A 329 -2.34 -13.06 -12.05
CA LEU A 329 -1.42 -14.11 -12.49
C LEU A 329 -0.93 -14.99 -11.33
N TYR A 330 -0.64 -14.42 -10.17
CA TYR A 330 -0.20 -15.20 -9.00
C TYR A 330 -1.30 -16.07 -8.37
N THR A 331 -2.58 -15.74 -8.57
CA THR A 331 -3.69 -16.58 -8.08
C THR A 331 -4.09 -17.67 -9.08
N SER A 332 -3.78 -17.51 -10.37
CA SER A 332 -4.02 -18.50 -11.41
C SER A 332 -2.97 -19.63 -11.35
N ASP A 333 -1.69 -19.27 -11.26
CA ASP A 333 -0.61 -20.26 -11.21
C ASP A 333 -0.65 -21.14 -9.93
N ALA A 334 -1.12 -20.59 -8.80
CA ALA A 334 -1.29 -21.34 -7.56
C ALA A 334 -2.49 -22.31 -7.59
N ALA A 335 -3.42 -22.13 -8.53
CA ALA A 335 -4.57 -23.04 -8.71
C ALA A 335 -4.28 -24.15 -9.72
N ASP A 336 -3.30 -23.96 -10.61
CA ASP A 336 -2.93 -24.92 -11.65
C ASP A 336 -1.85 -25.94 -11.18
N GLU A 337 -1.26 -25.74 -9.99
CA GLU A 337 -0.31 -26.69 -9.39
C GLU A 337 -0.96 -27.79 -8.50
N GLU A 338 -2.28 -27.82 -8.36
CA GLU A 338 -3.02 -28.82 -7.55
C GLU A 338 -3.75 -29.91 -8.37
N ASP A 339 -3.42 -30.13 -9.65
CA ASP A 339 -3.93 -31.27 -10.43
C ASP A 339 -2.86 -32.37 -10.71
#